data_df8a60e9b7dee4ca17f8ca83997fb69c
#
_entry.id   df8a60e9b7dee4ca17f8ca83997fb69c
#
_cell.length_a   1.000
_cell.length_b   1.000
_cell.length_c   1.000
_cell.angle_alpha   90.00
_cell.angle_beta   90.00
_cell.angle_gamma   90.00
#
_symmetry.space_group_name_H-M   'P 1'
#
loop_
_entity.id
_entity.type
_entity.pdbx_description
1 polymer ?
#
loop_
_entity_poly.entity_id
_entity_poly.type
_entity_poly.pdbx_seq_one_letter_code
_entity_poly.pdbx_strand_id
1 'polypeptide(L)'
;ENLEMFEFNQEDGRSYHIPDKSILLNGEWKFRYAESPDQIPADFFRSGFNDRKWDYIPVPSNWEMQGYGEPLFRNVTTPFPNSMPSEMLDSLRKVIDGRLPADENERRWAQYQLSGGVSRDPFAVEVPSVPEINPTGAYRTTFSVPSSWKGDRIFLRLEKVASASFIWVNGQQVGYNEGAQEPAEYDITEYVKPGKNSLSVLVLKYSDGY
;
A
#
# COMPACT_ATOMS: atom_id res chain seq x y z
N GLU A 1 -28.82 32.93 3.86
CA GLU A 1 -27.77 32.18 4.58
C GLU A 1 -27.35 32.99 5.80
N ASN A 2 -27.34 32.40 6.97
CA ASN A 2 -26.90 33.05 8.19
C ASN A 2 -25.42 32.70 8.44
N LEU A 3 -24.54 33.60 8.06
CA LEU A 3 -23.07 33.39 8.17
C LEU A 3 -22.63 33.30 9.64
N GLU A 4 -23.41 33.82 10.61
CA GLU A 4 -23.06 33.69 12.04
C GLU A 4 -23.27 32.24 12.57
N MET A 5 -24.02 31.41 11.84
CA MET A 5 -24.27 30.02 12.17
C MET A 5 -23.28 29.07 11.44
N PHE A 6 -22.51 29.60 10.49
CA PHE A 6 -21.50 28.84 9.78
C PHE A 6 -20.36 28.51 10.75
N GLU A 7 -20.03 27.23 10.83
CA GLU A 7 -19.00 26.70 11.76
C GLU A 7 -19.29 26.90 13.25
N PHE A 8 -20.56 27.25 13.62
CA PHE A 8 -20.91 27.36 15.04
C PHE A 8 -20.67 26.03 15.77
N ASN A 9 -19.82 26.06 16.81
CA ASN A 9 -19.43 24.90 17.60
C ASN A 9 -18.82 23.75 16.78
N GLN A 10 -18.20 24.08 15.63
CA GLN A 10 -17.46 23.15 14.80
C GLN A 10 -15.98 23.27 15.12
N GLU A 11 -15.32 22.15 15.37
CA GLU A 11 -13.86 22.12 15.41
C GLU A 11 -13.28 22.27 13.99
N ASP A 12 -12.04 22.74 13.90
CA ASP A 12 -11.33 22.85 12.62
C ASP A 12 -11.40 21.53 11.85
N GLY A 13 -11.67 21.62 10.56
CA GLY A 13 -11.76 20.47 9.69
C GLY A 13 -10.47 19.67 9.72
N ARG A 14 -10.55 18.38 10.09
CA ARG A 14 -9.42 17.46 10.10
C ARG A 14 -9.71 16.30 9.17
N SER A 15 -8.70 15.86 8.45
CA SER A 15 -8.83 14.67 7.60
C SER A 15 -9.04 13.38 8.40
N TYR A 16 -8.60 13.37 9.66
CA TYR A 16 -8.83 12.28 10.60
C TYR A 16 -8.66 12.75 12.06
N HIS A 17 -9.21 12.00 12.99
CA HIS A 17 -9.07 12.24 14.42
C HIS A 17 -7.92 11.40 15.00
N ILE A 18 -7.00 12.05 15.71
CA ILE A 18 -6.00 11.37 16.51
C ILE A 18 -6.49 11.35 17.95
N PRO A 19 -6.76 10.19 18.54
CA PRO A 19 -7.16 10.09 19.95
C PRO A 19 -6.08 10.62 20.89
N ASP A 20 -6.47 11.19 22.03
CA ASP A 20 -5.54 11.64 23.06
C ASP A 20 -4.62 10.51 23.55
N LYS A 21 -5.15 9.30 23.65
CA LYS A 21 -4.38 8.09 23.92
C LYS A 21 -3.84 7.51 22.61
N SER A 22 -2.70 7.99 22.17
CA SER A 22 -2.03 7.49 20.97
C SER A 22 -0.52 7.39 21.17
N ILE A 23 0.11 6.52 20.39
CA ILE A 23 1.57 6.33 20.33
C ILE A 23 1.97 6.37 18.88
N LEU A 24 2.83 7.32 18.53
CA LEU A 24 3.40 7.40 17.19
C LEU A 24 4.52 6.36 17.06
N LEU A 25 4.39 5.48 16.07
CA LEU A 25 5.37 4.42 15.80
C LEU A 25 6.40 4.80 14.74
N ASN A 26 6.37 6.04 14.25
CA ASN A 26 7.36 6.57 13.32
C ASN A 26 8.77 6.50 13.92
N GLY A 27 9.76 6.34 13.07
CA GLY A 27 11.16 6.27 13.48
C GLY A 27 11.94 5.22 12.71
N GLU A 28 13.09 4.80 13.25
CA GLU A 28 13.95 3.79 12.64
C GLU A 28 13.43 2.39 12.92
N TRP A 29 13.09 1.66 11.83
CA TRP A 29 12.65 0.28 11.91
C TRP A 29 13.71 -0.64 11.31
N LYS A 30 13.81 -1.87 11.79
CA LYS A 30 14.55 -2.94 11.12
C LYS A 30 13.91 -3.23 9.78
N PHE A 31 14.76 -3.38 8.74
CA PHE A 31 14.30 -3.52 7.36
C PHE A 31 15.12 -4.56 6.60
N ARG A 32 14.44 -5.32 5.77
CA ARG A 32 15.04 -6.20 4.78
C ARG A 32 14.30 -6.06 3.46
N TYR A 33 15.02 -5.66 2.43
CA TYR A 33 14.56 -5.65 1.05
C TYR A 33 14.80 -6.99 0.37
N ALA A 34 13.91 -7.38 -0.52
CA ALA A 34 14.06 -8.52 -1.42
C ALA A 34 13.35 -8.22 -2.76
N GLU A 35 13.77 -8.89 -3.82
CA GLU A 35 13.15 -8.77 -5.15
C GLU A 35 11.87 -9.59 -5.28
N SER A 36 11.66 -10.53 -4.37
CA SER A 36 10.41 -11.30 -4.29
C SER A 36 10.13 -11.77 -2.85
N PRO A 37 8.85 -12.04 -2.52
CA PRO A 37 8.45 -12.38 -1.14
C PRO A 37 9.04 -13.69 -0.63
N ASP A 38 9.34 -14.64 -1.49
CA ASP A 38 9.96 -15.94 -1.12
C ASP A 38 11.40 -15.81 -0.63
N GLN A 39 12.08 -14.70 -0.91
CA GLN A 39 13.41 -14.38 -0.40
C GLN A 39 13.39 -13.80 1.03
N ILE A 40 12.22 -13.47 1.56
CA ILE A 40 12.06 -13.07 2.96
C ILE A 40 11.93 -14.33 3.82
N PRO A 41 12.68 -14.45 4.94
CA PRO A 41 12.54 -15.61 5.83
C PRO A 41 11.09 -15.80 6.29
N ALA A 42 10.55 -17.00 6.07
CA ALA A 42 9.14 -17.29 6.33
C ALA A 42 8.69 -17.10 7.80
N ASP A 43 9.65 -17.02 8.73
CA ASP A 43 9.42 -16.84 10.16
C ASP A 43 9.85 -15.44 10.67
N PHE A 44 10.11 -14.50 9.77
CA PHE A 44 10.62 -13.15 10.12
C PHE A 44 9.75 -12.41 11.13
N PHE A 45 8.46 -12.70 11.17
CA PHE A 45 7.49 -12.05 12.05
C PHE A 45 7.52 -12.55 13.50
N ARG A 46 8.19 -13.67 13.77
CA ARG A 46 8.26 -14.25 15.12
C ARG A 46 9.00 -13.32 16.09
N SER A 47 8.51 -13.22 17.31
CA SER A 47 9.09 -12.35 18.35
C SER A 47 10.55 -12.66 18.67
N GLY A 48 10.97 -13.92 18.50
CA GLY A 48 12.36 -14.35 18.74
C GLY A 48 13.25 -14.35 17.49
N PHE A 49 12.77 -13.84 16.36
CA PHE A 49 13.55 -13.82 15.12
C PHE A 49 14.79 -12.94 15.27
N ASN A 50 15.93 -13.43 14.73
CA ASN A 50 17.20 -12.72 14.79
C ASN A 50 17.37 -11.77 13.59
N ASP A 51 17.00 -10.52 13.77
CA ASP A 51 17.10 -9.45 12.79
C ASP A 51 18.36 -8.56 12.95
N ARG A 52 19.40 -9.02 13.67
CA ARG A 52 20.62 -8.22 13.93
C ARG A 52 21.34 -7.77 12.66
N LYS A 53 21.25 -8.56 11.60
CA LYS A 53 21.87 -8.28 10.30
C LYS A 53 21.00 -7.48 9.35
N TRP A 54 19.78 -7.14 9.77
CA TRP A 54 18.89 -6.30 8.98
C TRP A 54 19.30 -4.85 9.09
N ASP A 55 19.09 -4.12 8.01
CA ASP A 55 19.31 -2.69 7.96
C ASP A 55 18.29 -1.93 8.83
N TYR A 56 18.41 -0.62 8.84
CA TYR A 56 17.43 0.28 9.40
C TYR A 56 16.89 1.18 8.29
N ILE A 57 15.60 1.50 8.37
CA ILE A 57 14.93 2.41 7.46
C ILE A 57 14.04 3.36 8.26
N PRO A 58 14.02 4.66 7.91
CA PRO A 58 13.06 5.57 8.50
C PRO A 58 11.64 5.23 8.06
N VAL A 59 10.69 5.23 8.98
CA VAL A 59 9.26 5.05 8.73
C VAL A 59 8.53 6.29 9.23
N PRO A 60 7.74 6.98 8.40
CA PRO A 60 7.43 6.65 7.00
C PRO A 60 8.55 7.01 6.03
N SER A 61 8.75 6.18 5.01
CA SER A 61 9.54 6.51 3.83
C SER A 61 9.24 5.56 2.67
N ASN A 62 9.64 5.94 1.47
CA ASN A 62 9.72 5.01 0.34
C ASN A 62 11.10 4.35 0.35
N TRP A 63 11.16 3.05 0.24
CA TRP A 63 12.44 2.31 0.27
C TRP A 63 13.35 2.67 -0.91
N GLU A 64 12.78 3.03 -2.08
CA GLU A 64 13.55 3.50 -3.22
C GLU A 64 14.34 4.78 -2.92
N MET A 65 13.78 5.67 -2.10
CA MET A 65 14.47 6.88 -1.64
C MET A 65 15.55 6.58 -0.60
N GLN A 66 15.58 5.38 -0.06
CA GLN A 66 16.59 4.89 0.87
C GLN A 66 17.64 4.00 0.17
N GLY A 67 17.59 3.90 -1.17
CA GLY A 67 18.55 3.17 -1.97
C GLY A 67 18.22 1.71 -2.24
N TYR A 68 16.99 1.27 -1.98
CA TYR A 68 16.54 -0.09 -2.26
C TYR A 68 15.68 -0.13 -3.51
N GLY A 69 16.05 -0.98 -4.47
CA GLY A 69 15.38 -1.04 -5.76
C GLY A 69 15.63 0.21 -6.61
N GLU A 70 14.82 0.39 -7.64
CA GLU A 70 14.92 1.53 -8.54
C GLU A 70 13.73 2.47 -8.36
N PRO A 71 13.97 3.80 -8.23
CA PRO A 71 12.90 4.77 -8.20
C PRO A 71 12.32 4.90 -9.62
N LEU A 72 11.13 4.33 -9.82
CA LEU A 72 10.39 4.43 -11.06
C LEU A 72 9.26 5.45 -10.89
N PHE A 73 9.36 6.57 -11.58
CA PHE A 73 8.23 7.47 -11.72
C PHE A 73 7.35 7.01 -12.88
N ARG A 74 6.15 6.56 -12.57
CA ARG A 74 5.14 6.17 -13.56
C ARG A 74 3.83 6.85 -13.22
N ASN A 75 3.41 7.77 -14.04
CA ASN A 75 2.16 8.51 -13.83
C ASN A 75 0.95 7.88 -14.55
N VAL A 76 1.15 6.85 -15.37
CA VAL A 76 0.09 6.24 -16.20
C VAL A 76 0.21 4.74 -16.41
N THR A 77 1.20 4.05 -15.86
CA THR A 77 1.39 2.63 -16.13
C THR A 77 1.44 1.81 -14.86
N THR A 78 0.48 0.90 -14.75
CA THR A 78 0.51 -0.19 -13.79
C THR A 78 1.20 -1.40 -14.43
N PRO A 79 1.78 -2.33 -13.66
CA PRO A 79 2.29 -3.58 -14.20
C PRO A 79 1.18 -4.47 -14.75
N PHE A 80 -0.06 -4.13 -14.45
CA PHE A 80 -1.24 -4.83 -14.93
C PHE A 80 -1.78 -4.12 -16.18
N PRO A 81 -2.04 -4.85 -17.28
CA PRO A 81 -2.72 -4.26 -18.41
C PRO A 81 -4.09 -3.77 -17.94
N ASN A 82 -4.43 -2.53 -18.27
CA ASN A 82 -5.81 -2.10 -18.14
C ASN A 82 -6.67 -3.05 -18.96
N SER A 83 -7.40 -3.92 -18.32
CA SER A 83 -8.36 -4.81 -18.96
C SER A 83 -9.51 -3.94 -19.45
N MET A 84 -9.31 -3.35 -20.63
CA MET A 84 -10.40 -2.65 -21.29
C MET A 84 -11.47 -3.69 -21.65
N PRO A 85 -12.74 -3.47 -21.31
CA PRO A 85 -13.81 -4.40 -21.69
C PRO A 85 -13.75 -4.72 -23.18
N SER A 86 -13.94 -5.97 -23.55
CA SER A 86 -13.86 -6.44 -24.95
C SER A 86 -14.74 -5.61 -25.89
N GLU A 87 -15.91 -5.19 -25.42
CA GLU A 87 -16.84 -4.31 -26.14
C GLU A 87 -16.24 -2.93 -26.44
N MET A 88 -15.47 -2.39 -25.51
CA MET A 88 -14.78 -1.12 -25.70
C MET A 88 -13.61 -1.27 -26.67
N LEU A 89 -12.84 -2.35 -26.59
CA LEU A 89 -11.79 -2.68 -27.56
C LEU A 89 -12.35 -2.80 -28.98
N ASP A 90 -13.47 -3.48 -29.16
CA ASP A 90 -14.14 -3.61 -30.43
C ASP A 90 -14.68 -2.28 -30.96
N SER A 91 -15.17 -1.42 -30.11
CA SER A 91 -15.59 -0.06 -30.46
C SER A 91 -14.42 0.79 -30.95
N LEU A 92 -13.29 0.77 -30.25
CA LEU A 92 -12.08 1.49 -30.63
C LEU A 92 -11.53 0.97 -31.99
N ARG A 93 -11.53 -0.34 -32.21
CA ARG A 93 -11.15 -0.94 -33.51
C ARG A 93 -12.07 -0.47 -34.64
N LYS A 94 -13.38 -0.41 -34.41
CA LYS A 94 -14.35 0.08 -35.41
C LYS A 94 -14.12 1.56 -35.74
N VAL A 95 -13.71 2.37 -34.77
CA VAL A 95 -13.32 3.77 -34.99
C VAL A 95 -12.08 3.87 -35.89
N ILE A 96 -11.03 3.08 -35.62
CA ILE A 96 -9.81 3.07 -36.43
C ILE A 96 -10.06 2.55 -37.83
N ASP A 97 -10.84 1.49 -37.98
CA ASP A 97 -11.19 0.87 -39.25
C ASP A 97 -12.20 1.71 -40.07
N GLY A 98 -12.66 2.83 -39.54
CA GLY A 98 -13.65 3.70 -40.18
C GLY A 98 -15.05 3.12 -40.23
N ARG A 99 -15.34 2.09 -39.45
CA ARG A 99 -16.67 1.47 -39.31
C ARG A 99 -17.59 2.25 -38.39
N LEU A 100 -17.04 3.08 -37.52
CA LEU A 100 -17.76 4.08 -36.73
C LEU A 100 -17.27 5.46 -37.13
N PRO A 101 -18.19 6.44 -37.29
CA PRO A 101 -17.80 7.81 -37.57
C PRO A 101 -17.03 8.38 -36.37
N ALA A 102 -15.90 8.99 -36.66
CA ALA A 102 -15.04 9.62 -35.69
C ALA A 102 -14.22 10.74 -36.33
N ASP A 103 -13.96 11.80 -35.60
CA ASP A 103 -13.04 12.84 -36.03
C ASP A 103 -11.57 12.41 -35.90
N GLU A 104 -10.65 13.28 -36.30
CA GLU A 104 -9.21 12.96 -36.28
C GLU A 104 -8.67 12.79 -34.86
N ASN A 105 -9.19 13.55 -33.88
CA ASN A 105 -8.75 13.47 -32.49
C ASN A 105 -9.26 12.17 -31.85
N GLU A 106 -10.49 11.80 -32.12
CA GLU A 106 -11.09 10.53 -31.67
C GLU A 106 -10.33 9.33 -32.23
N ARG A 107 -9.93 9.38 -33.51
CA ARG A 107 -9.10 8.33 -34.14
C ARG A 107 -7.71 8.26 -33.51
N ARG A 108 -7.07 9.39 -33.27
CA ARG A 108 -5.78 9.45 -32.56
C ARG A 108 -5.90 8.88 -31.16
N TRP A 109 -6.97 9.23 -30.46
CA TRP A 109 -7.23 8.73 -29.12
C TRP A 109 -7.46 7.22 -29.14
N ALA A 110 -8.26 6.71 -30.08
CA ALA A 110 -8.50 5.28 -30.24
C ALA A 110 -7.19 4.52 -30.60
N GLN A 111 -6.37 5.08 -31.49
CA GLN A 111 -5.03 4.56 -31.79
C GLN A 111 -4.14 4.53 -30.57
N TYR A 112 -4.11 5.61 -29.80
CA TYR A 112 -3.36 5.70 -28.57
C TYR A 112 -3.80 4.63 -27.55
N GLN A 113 -5.08 4.46 -27.36
CA GLN A 113 -5.64 3.44 -26.48
C GLN A 113 -5.32 2.00 -26.94
N LEU A 114 -5.44 1.71 -28.24
CA LEU A 114 -5.15 0.38 -28.80
C LEU A 114 -3.65 0.10 -28.96
N SER A 115 -2.83 1.13 -29.15
CA SER A 115 -1.36 0.97 -29.15
C SER A 115 -0.79 0.72 -27.75
N GLY A 116 -1.68 0.63 -26.74
CA GLY A 116 -1.30 0.54 -25.37
C GLY A 116 -0.73 1.88 -24.91
N GLY A 117 -1.49 2.97 -25.10
CA GLY A 117 -1.20 4.30 -24.54
C GLY A 117 -0.91 4.27 -23.05
N VAL A 118 -1.16 3.14 -22.52
CA VAL A 118 -0.55 2.52 -21.36
C VAL A 118 0.66 1.72 -21.86
N SER A 119 1.85 2.15 -21.56
CA SER A 119 3.13 1.52 -21.86
C SER A 119 3.01 -0.01 -21.97
N ARG A 120 3.60 -0.57 -23.00
CA ARG A 120 3.98 -1.98 -23.00
C ARG A 120 5.04 -2.14 -21.92
N ASP A 121 4.59 -2.26 -20.69
CA ASP A 121 5.47 -2.67 -19.62
C ASP A 121 5.95 -4.08 -19.94
N PRO A 122 7.26 -4.31 -20.10
CA PRO A 122 7.79 -5.66 -20.31
C PRO A 122 7.45 -6.59 -19.14
N PHE A 123 6.99 -6.04 -18.03
CA PHE A 123 6.53 -6.76 -16.84
C PHE A 123 5.00 -6.87 -16.74
N ALA A 124 4.25 -6.45 -17.77
CA ALA A 124 2.79 -6.59 -17.75
C ALA A 124 2.39 -8.05 -17.62
N VAL A 125 1.65 -8.39 -16.60
CA VAL A 125 1.10 -9.72 -16.32
C VAL A 125 -0.42 -9.65 -16.28
N GLU A 126 -1.06 -10.74 -16.67
CA GLU A 126 -2.52 -10.82 -16.57
C GLU A 126 -2.95 -11.06 -15.13
N VAL A 127 -3.95 -10.29 -14.67
CA VAL A 127 -4.58 -10.49 -13.36
C VAL A 127 -5.22 -11.89 -13.31
N PRO A 128 -5.09 -12.66 -12.24
CA PRO A 128 -4.58 -12.28 -10.91
C PRO A 128 -3.06 -12.51 -10.70
N SER A 129 -2.33 -12.82 -11.75
CA SER A 129 -0.89 -13.00 -11.63
C SER A 129 -0.20 -11.68 -11.26
N VAL A 130 0.90 -11.77 -10.52
CA VAL A 130 1.78 -10.65 -10.22
C VAL A 130 3.12 -10.84 -10.93
N PRO A 131 3.90 -9.78 -11.18
CA PRO A 131 5.24 -9.92 -11.75
C PRO A 131 6.11 -10.90 -10.97
N GLU A 132 6.94 -11.68 -11.67
CA GLU A 132 7.90 -12.59 -11.02
C GLU A 132 8.85 -11.84 -10.09
N ILE A 133 9.31 -10.67 -10.53
CA ILE A 133 9.99 -9.70 -9.67
C ILE A 133 8.92 -8.85 -9.01
N ASN A 134 8.70 -9.08 -7.73
CA ASN A 134 7.78 -8.32 -6.91
C ASN A 134 8.51 -7.76 -5.68
N PRO A 135 9.10 -6.56 -5.80
CA PRO A 135 9.86 -5.96 -4.72
C PRO A 135 9.10 -6.02 -3.40
N THR A 136 9.78 -6.51 -2.38
CA THR A 136 9.18 -6.82 -1.09
C THR A 136 10.02 -6.23 0.03
N GLY A 137 9.36 -5.54 0.94
CA GLY A 137 9.97 -5.00 2.16
C GLY A 137 9.45 -5.67 3.42
N ALA A 138 10.34 -6.25 4.21
CA ALA A 138 10.00 -6.75 5.53
C ALA A 138 10.48 -5.76 6.60
N TYR A 139 9.54 -5.30 7.41
CA TYR A 139 9.76 -4.29 8.45
C TYR A 139 9.54 -4.90 9.82
N ARG A 140 10.35 -4.49 10.80
CA ARG A 140 10.20 -4.90 12.18
C ARG A 140 10.50 -3.77 13.14
N THR A 141 9.66 -3.63 14.16
CA THR A 141 9.90 -2.71 15.27
C THR A 141 9.33 -3.26 16.58
N THR A 142 9.53 -2.51 17.64
CA THR A 142 8.90 -2.79 18.94
C THR A 142 8.27 -1.53 19.49
N PHE A 143 7.15 -1.69 20.18
CA PHE A 143 6.45 -0.60 20.85
C PHE A 143 6.01 -1.02 22.24
N SER A 144 5.71 -0.02 23.08
CA SER A 144 5.32 -0.26 24.46
C SER A 144 3.90 0.22 24.71
N VAL A 145 3.02 -0.67 25.14
CA VAL A 145 1.65 -0.32 25.54
C VAL A 145 1.65 0.05 27.02
N PRO A 146 1.19 1.26 27.38
CA PRO A 146 1.08 1.67 28.79
C PRO A 146 0.14 0.76 29.57
N SER A 147 0.49 0.44 30.81
CA SER A 147 -0.37 -0.35 31.68
C SER A 147 -1.72 0.32 31.99
N SER A 148 -1.75 1.66 31.89
CA SER A 148 -2.96 2.47 32.04
C SER A 148 -4.00 2.25 30.93
N TRP A 149 -3.63 1.61 29.81
CA TRP A 149 -4.54 1.27 28.72
C TRP A 149 -5.22 -0.10 28.90
N LYS A 150 -5.00 -0.72 30.06
CA LYS A 150 -5.65 -1.99 30.36
C LYS A 150 -7.19 -1.85 30.35
N GLY A 151 -7.83 -2.61 29.50
CA GLY A 151 -9.28 -2.56 29.28
C GLY A 151 -9.76 -1.63 28.19
N ASP A 152 -8.86 -0.82 27.60
CA ASP A 152 -9.17 -0.04 26.41
C ASP A 152 -9.09 -0.93 25.15
N ARG A 153 -9.83 -0.57 24.11
CA ARG A 153 -9.61 -1.11 22.77
C ARG A 153 -8.40 -0.42 22.16
N ILE A 154 -7.52 -1.20 21.54
CA ILE A 154 -6.27 -0.72 20.97
C ILE A 154 -6.27 -1.02 19.47
N PHE A 155 -6.10 0.03 18.67
CA PHE A 155 -6.05 -0.06 17.21
C PHE A 155 -4.66 0.29 16.70
N LEU A 156 -4.17 -0.48 15.76
CA LEU A 156 -3.02 -0.11 14.93
C LEU A 156 -3.56 0.55 13.67
N ARG A 157 -3.09 1.77 13.40
CA ARG A 157 -3.41 2.50 12.18
C ARG A 157 -2.17 2.64 11.32
N LEU A 158 -2.28 2.26 10.06
CA LEU A 158 -1.30 2.50 9.01
C LEU A 158 -1.90 3.51 8.03
N GLU A 159 -1.26 4.67 7.89
CA GLU A 159 -1.82 5.78 7.09
C GLU A 159 -1.82 5.50 5.59
N LYS A 160 -0.73 4.87 5.10
CA LYS A 160 -0.60 4.54 3.69
C LYS A 160 0.46 3.47 3.51
N VAL A 161 0.08 2.36 2.92
CA VAL A 161 0.99 1.29 2.51
C VAL A 161 0.61 0.83 1.11
N ALA A 162 1.52 0.92 0.17
CA ALA A 162 1.30 0.50 -1.22
C ALA A 162 2.22 -0.68 -1.57
N SER A 163 1.72 -1.73 -2.25
CA SER A 163 0.30 -1.94 -2.59
C SER A 163 -0.37 -2.88 -1.61
N ALA A 164 0.23 -4.04 -1.28
CA ALA A 164 -0.30 -4.96 -0.29
C ALA A 164 0.56 -5.03 0.96
N SER A 165 -0.07 -5.27 2.10
CA SER A 165 0.64 -5.43 3.37
C SER A 165 0.02 -6.51 4.25
N PHE A 166 0.90 -7.30 4.88
CA PHE A 166 0.57 -8.26 5.92
C PHE A 166 1.14 -7.78 7.25
N ILE A 167 0.37 -7.88 8.31
CA ILE A 167 0.71 -7.31 9.61
C ILE A 167 0.69 -8.40 10.69
N TRP A 168 1.73 -8.42 11.54
CA TRP A 168 1.82 -9.31 12.70
C TRP A 168 2.15 -8.51 13.96
N VAL A 169 1.45 -8.81 15.03
CA VAL A 169 1.74 -8.32 16.38
C VAL A 169 2.10 -9.51 17.26
N ASN A 170 3.23 -9.44 17.95
CA ASN A 170 3.74 -10.51 18.81
C ASN A 170 3.82 -11.89 18.11
N GLY A 171 4.06 -11.91 16.82
CA GLY A 171 4.17 -13.12 16.01
C GLY A 171 2.83 -13.71 15.53
N GLN A 172 1.72 -13.06 15.81
CA GLN A 172 0.39 -13.43 15.33
C GLN A 172 -0.05 -12.49 14.22
N GLN A 173 -0.59 -13.02 13.14
CA GLN A 173 -1.12 -12.19 12.06
C GLN A 173 -2.40 -11.51 12.52
N VAL A 174 -2.44 -10.19 12.35
CA VAL A 174 -3.58 -9.35 12.80
C VAL A 174 -4.30 -8.68 11.64
N GLY A 175 -3.69 -8.67 10.46
CA GLY A 175 -4.33 -8.02 9.32
C GLY A 175 -3.64 -8.23 7.99
N TYR A 176 -4.37 -7.86 6.95
CA TYR A 176 -3.97 -7.77 5.55
C TYR A 176 -4.69 -6.58 4.92
N ASN A 177 -4.04 -5.88 4.00
CA ASN A 177 -4.64 -4.78 3.24
C ASN A 177 -3.99 -4.64 1.87
N GLU A 178 -4.80 -4.33 0.87
CA GLU A 178 -4.40 -3.99 -0.49
C GLU A 178 -4.80 -2.56 -0.89
N GLY A 179 -5.40 -1.80 0.00
CA GLY A 179 -5.82 -0.43 -0.22
C GLY A 179 -4.66 0.55 -0.17
N ALA A 180 -4.01 0.80 -1.31
CA ALA A 180 -2.80 1.62 -1.41
C ALA A 180 -2.99 3.10 -1.04
N GLN A 181 -4.20 3.63 -1.08
CA GLN A 181 -4.48 5.06 -0.93
C GLN A 181 -5.26 5.40 0.35
N GLU A 182 -5.76 4.41 1.04
CA GLU A 182 -6.59 4.60 2.24
C GLU A 182 -5.87 4.13 3.50
N PRO A 183 -6.13 4.78 4.65
CA PRO A 183 -5.65 4.29 5.93
C PRO A 183 -6.29 2.95 6.27
N ALA A 184 -5.50 2.05 6.87
CA ALA A 184 -5.99 0.77 7.38
C ALA A 184 -5.89 0.74 8.90
N GLU A 185 -6.96 0.31 9.56
CA GLU A 185 -7.05 0.18 11.02
C GLU A 185 -7.30 -1.28 11.41
N TYR A 186 -6.53 -1.76 12.37
CA TYR A 186 -6.60 -3.13 12.87
C TYR A 186 -6.85 -3.12 14.37
N ASP A 187 -7.90 -3.78 14.83
CA ASP A 187 -8.10 -4.02 16.27
C ASP A 187 -7.07 -5.05 16.76
N ILE A 188 -6.10 -4.57 17.52
CA ILE A 188 -5.02 -5.39 18.06
C ILE A 188 -5.17 -5.65 19.57
N THR A 189 -6.33 -5.38 20.14
CA THR A 189 -6.59 -5.45 21.59
C THR A 189 -6.16 -6.80 22.17
N GLU A 190 -6.55 -7.90 21.54
CA GLU A 190 -6.26 -9.26 22.02
C GLU A 190 -4.82 -9.73 21.71
N TYR A 191 -4.09 -8.98 20.89
CA TYR A 191 -2.74 -9.34 20.43
C TYR A 191 -1.63 -8.63 21.21
N VAL A 192 -1.96 -7.57 21.96
CA VAL A 192 -0.99 -6.77 22.72
C VAL A 192 -1.04 -7.08 24.21
N LYS A 193 0.04 -6.77 24.88
CA LYS A 193 0.16 -6.84 26.34
C LYS A 193 0.75 -5.52 26.87
N PRO A 194 0.50 -5.18 28.13
CA PRO A 194 1.22 -4.07 28.77
C PRO A 194 2.73 -4.24 28.66
N GLY A 195 3.42 -3.15 28.38
CA GLY A 195 4.86 -3.16 28.13
C GLY A 195 5.20 -3.50 26.67
N LYS A 196 6.34 -4.13 26.48
CA LYS A 196 6.94 -4.33 25.15
C LYS A 196 6.20 -5.34 24.29
N ASN A 197 5.87 -4.92 23.07
CA ASN A 197 5.29 -5.70 21.99
C ASN A 197 6.15 -5.62 20.74
N SER A 198 6.07 -6.61 19.85
CA SER A 198 6.70 -6.58 18.54
C SER A 198 5.67 -6.35 17.46
N LEU A 199 6.05 -5.57 16.45
CA LEU A 199 5.29 -5.33 15.23
C LEU A 199 6.16 -5.75 14.03
N SER A 200 5.59 -6.53 13.13
CA SER A 200 6.21 -6.89 11.86
C SER A 200 5.24 -6.62 10.72
N VAL A 201 5.75 -6.07 9.63
CA VAL A 201 4.97 -5.76 8.43
C VAL A 201 5.72 -6.28 7.22
N LEU A 202 5.03 -7.00 6.33
CA LEU A 202 5.52 -7.35 5.01
C LEU A 202 4.77 -6.50 4.00
N VAL A 203 5.50 -5.82 3.14
CA VAL A 203 4.92 -4.97 2.09
C VAL A 203 5.32 -5.52 0.74
N LEU A 204 4.35 -5.74 -0.13
CA LEU A 204 4.53 -6.12 -1.53
C LEU A 204 4.31 -4.90 -2.42
N LYS A 205 5.20 -4.67 -3.37
CA LYS A 205 5.08 -3.54 -4.32
C LYS A 205 3.90 -3.73 -5.26
N TYR A 206 3.64 -4.95 -5.69
CA TYR A 206 2.58 -5.28 -6.63
C TYR A 206 1.58 -6.26 -6.02
N SER A 207 0.31 -5.98 -6.23
CA SER A 207 -0.84 -6.83 -5.92
C SER A 207 -1.94 -6.50 -6.92
N ASP A 208 -3.02 -7.26 -6.93
CA ASP A 208 -4.21 -6.97 -7.72
C ASP A 208 -4.98 -5.72 -7.22
N GLY A 209 -4.67 -5.22 -6.03
CA GLY A 209 -5.14 -3.94 -5.51
C GLY A 209 -4.26 -2.72 -5.87
N TYR A 210 -3.29 -2.87 -6.78
CA TYR A 210 -2.34 -1.82 -7.17
C TYR A 210 -2.95 -0.73 -8.04
#